data_4188448ba5440ab3601ca6cc17d81496
#
_entry.id   4188448ba5440ab3601ca6cc17d81496
#
_cell.length_a   1.000
_cell.length_b   1.000
_cell.length_c   1.000
_cell.angle_alpha   90.00
_cell.angle_beta   90.00
_cell.angle_gamma   90.00
#
_symmetry.space_group_name_H-M   'P 1'
#
loop_
_entity.id
_entity.type
_entity.pdbx_description
1 polymer ?
#
loop_
_entity_poly.entity_id
_entity_poly.type
_entity_poly.pdbx_seq_one_letter_code
_entity_poly.pdbx_strand_id
1 'polypeptide(L)'
;MKLKLVLAISALVAMPAFAQAKHGETPPTNPKSTLAQVQKVIQIITDDKVKTQQFCDVEKLEQQIAEAKQKQDTKRVEELTKQADDLEIKIGPEYVAMMDGLSQIDANSIEGKQIADALEPLDKLCATK
;
A
#
# COMPACT_ATOMS: atom_id res chain seq x y z
N MET A 1 52.18 -1.48 -25.92
CA MET A 1 52.71 -2.82 -26.25
C MET A 1 52.31 -3.81 -25.15
N LYS A 2 51.91 -5.00 -25.58
CA LYS A 2 51.58 -6.21 -24.83
C LYS A 2 50.19 -6.32 -24.24
N LEU A 3 49.34 -6.66 -25.14
CA LEU A 3 48.17 -7.54 -25.05
C LEU A 3 48.48 -8.76 -24.17
N LYS A 4 47.73 -8.97 -23.09
CA LYS A 4 47.58 -10.30 -22.47
C LYS A 4 46.13 -10.65 -22.35
N LEU A 5 45.73 -11.42 -23.32
CA LEU A 5 44.59 -12.29 -23.41
C LEU A 5 44.64 -13.26 -22.23
N VAL A 6 43.62 -13.28 -21.36
CA VAL A 6 43.38 -14.39 -20.42
C VAL A 6 41.96 -14.87 -20.57
N LEU A 7 41.93 -16.10 -21.00
CA LEU A 7 40.82 -16.93 -21.36
C LEU A 7 39.70 -17.03 -20.30
N ALA A 8 38.50 -17.13 -20.86
CA ALA A 8 37.28 -17.54 -20.24
C ALA A 8 37.40 -18.92 -19.54
N ILE A 9 36.87 -19.00 -18.34
CA ILE A 9 36.44 -20.30 -17.79
C ILE A 9 34.96 -20.17 -17.55
N SER A 10 34.21 -20.77 -18.45
CA SER A 10 32.75 -21.01 -18.31
C SER A 10 32.55 -22.08 -17.26
N ALA A 11 32.13 -21.71 -16.06
CA ALA A 11 31.59 -22.65 -15.11
C ALA A 11 30.07 -22.77 -15.35
N LEU A 12 29.68 -23.83 -16.04
CA LEU A 12 28.30 -24.31 -16.06
C LEU A 12 27.93 -24.76 -14.63
N VAL A 13 27.22 -23.95 -13.90
CA VAL A 13 26.54 -24.37 -12.67
C VAL A 13 25.22 -25.01 -13.09
N ALA A 14 25.18 -26.33 -13.08
CA ALA A 14 23.95 -27.09 -13.19
C ALA A 14 23.08 -26.77 -11.95
N MET A 15 21.99 -26.06 -12.14
CA MET A 15 20.99 -25.89 -11.09
C MET A 15 20.20 -27.20 -10.94
N PRO A 16 20.08 -27.74 -9.71
CA PRO A 16 19.16 -28.83 -9.48
C PRO A 16 17.72 -28.31 -9.64
N ALA A 17 16.97 -29.00 -10.47
CA ALA A 17 15.55 -28.81 -10.63
C ALA A 17 14.86 -29.11 -9.28
N PHE A 18 14.53 -28.07 -8.53
CA PHE A 18 13.59 -28.19 -7.43
C PHE A 18 12.23 -28.49 -8.04
N ALA A 19 11.73 -29.69 -7.75
CA ALA A 19 10.39 -30.11 -8.06
C ALA A 19 9.41 -29.06 -7.54
N GLN A 20 8.72 -28.37 -8.46
CA GLN A 20 7.61 -27.52 -8.14
C GLN A 20 6.49 -28.40 -7.59
N ALA A 21 6.31 -28.37 -6.28
CA ALA A 21 5.07 -28.82 -5.68
C ALA A 21 3.97 -27.92 -6.25
N LYS A 22 3.05 -28.53 -7.00
CA LYS A 22 1.80 -27.94 -7.41
C LYS A 22 1.02 -27.56 -6.17
N HIS A 23 1.10 -26.31 -5.76
CA HIS A 23 0.03 -25.62 -5.08
C HIS A 23 -0.39 -24.49 -6.02
N GLY A 24 -1.36 -24.82 -6.85
CA GLY A 24 -2.13 -23.85 -7.58
C GLY A 24 -3.07 -23.14 -6.62
N GLU A 25 -2.53 -22.23 -5.85
CA GLU A 25 -3.27 -21.10 -5.33
C GLU A 25 -2.64 -19.89 -5.97
N THR A 26 -3.28 -19.44 -7.02
CA THR A 26 -3.19 -18.05 -7.45
C THR A 26 -3.45 -17.23 -6.20
N PRO A 27 -2.54 -16.35 -5.73
CA PRO A 27 -2.87 -15.44 -4.66
C PRO A 27 -4.15 -14.73 -5.09
N PRO A 28 -5.15 -14.58 -4.20
CA PRO A 28 -6.34 -13.85 -4.55
C PRO A 28 -5.88 -12.46 -4.99
N THR A 29 -6.00 -12.19 -6.29
CA THR A 29 -5.87 -10.83 -6.81
C THR A 29 -7.00 -10.08 -6.13
N ASN A 30 -6.67 -9.27 -5.10
CA ASN A 30 -7.63 -8.39 -4.49
C ASN A 30 -8.28 -7.61 -5.62
N PRO A 31 -9.61 -7.72 -5.80
CA PRO A 31 -10.28 -7.00 -6.86
C PRO A 31 -10.06 -5.50 -6.63
N LYS A 32 -9.87 -4.77 -7.71
CA LYS A 32 -9.81 -3.30 -7.65
C LYS A 32 -10.97 -2.78 -6.82
N SER A 33 -10.71 -1.81 -5.95
CA SER A 33 -11.77 -1.16 -5.19
C SER A 33 -12.73 -0.45 -6.13
N THR A 34 -14.01 -0.75 -5.99
CA THR A 34 -15.06 -0.06 -6.74
C THR A 34 -15.51 1.20 -5.98
N LEU A 35 -16.08 2.15 -6.70
CA LEU A 35 -16.66 3.36 -6.08
C LEU A 35 -17.68 3.01 -4.97
N ALA A 36 -18.48 1.96 -5.17
CA ALA A 36 -19.46 1.52 -4.17
C ALA A 36 -18.78 0.99 -2.88
N GLN A 37 -17.66 0.28 -3.00
CA GLN A 37 -16.88 -0.17 -1.85
C GLN A 37 -16.27 1.01 -1.09
N VAL A 38 -15.71 1.97 -1.81
CA VAL A 38 -15.16 3.20 -1.23
C VAL A 38 -16.23 3.96 -0.46
N GLN A 39 -17.40 4.18 -1.05
CA GLN A 39 -18.54 4.84 -0.37
C GLN A 39 -18.98 4.10 0.90
N LYS A 40 -19.03 2.77 0.87
CA LYS A 40 -19.35 1.98 2.05
C LYS A 40 -18.33 2.17 3.17
N VAL A 41 -17.05 2.17 2.84
CA VAL A 41 -15.98 2.38 3.84
C VAL A 41 -16.03 3.79 4.42
N ILE A 42 -16.30 4.81 3.59
CA ILE A 42 -16.50 6.18 4.04
C ILE A 42 -17.61 6.24 5.09
N GLN A 43 -18.76 5.58 4.87
CA GLN A 43 -19.84 5.52 5.85
C GLN A 43 -19.40 4.84 7.14
N ILE A 44 -18.70 3.71 7.07
CA ILE A 44 -18.19 2.99 8.25
C ILE A 44 -17.28 3.89 9.10
N ILE A 45 -16.45 4.70 8.46
CA ILE A 45 -15.55 5.63 9.15
C ILE A 45 -16.33 6.79 9.75
N THR A 46 -17.23 7.41 8.98
CA THR A 46 -17.95 8.62 9.40
C THR A 46 -18.99 8.36 10.48
N ASP A 47 -19.59 7.18 10.49
CA ASP A 47 -20.61 6.78 11.48
C ASP A 47 -19.99 6.41 12.84
N ASP A 48 -18.68 6.16 12.90
CA ASP A 48 -17.96 5.77 14.12
C ASP A 48 -16.86 6.79 14.46
N LYS A 49 -17.05 7.51 15.55
CA LYS A 49 -16.08 8.53 16.01
C LYS A 49 -14.69 7.98 16.31
N VAL A 50 -14.59 6.73 16.77
CA VAL A 50 -13.31 6.08 17.05
C VAL A 50 -12.60 5.79 15.73
N LYS A 51 -13.31 5.27 14.74
CA LYS A 51 -12.75 5.02 13.40
C LYS A 51 -12.37 6.32 12.69
N THR A 52 -13.19 7.37 12.82
CA THR A 52 -12.83 8.71 12.32
C THR A 52 -11.53 9.19 12.93
N GLN A 53 -11.33 9.03 14.24
CA GLN A 53 -10.10 9.43 14.90
C GLN A 53 -8.91 8.59 14.42
N GLN A 54 -9.07 7.28 14.33
CA GLN A 54 -8.04 6.37 13.83
C GLN A 54 -7.63 6.71 12.39
N PHE A 55 -8.60 7.00 11.52
CA PHE A 55 -8.34 7.44 10.16
C PHE A 55 -7.50 8.74 10.14
N CYS A 56 -7.88 9.75 10.90
CA CYS A 56 -7.11 11.01 10.98
C CYS A 56 -5.70 10.81 11.59
N ASP A 57 -5.52 9.83 12.44
CA ASP A 57 -4.21 9.49 12.98
C ASP A 57 -3.35 8.76 11.93
N VAL A 58 -3.94 7.92 11.07
CA VAL A 58 -3.26 7.34 9.89
C VAL A 58 -2.78 8.44 8.96
N GLU A 59 -3.64 9.39 8.59
CA GLU A 59 -3.28 10.53 7.73
C GLU A 59 -2.07 11.32 8.27
N LYS A 60 -2.03 11.57 9.58
CA LYS A 60 -0.88 12.24 10.22
C LYS A 60 0.40 11.41 10.14
N LEU A 61 0.28 10.08 10.31
CA LEU A 61 1.42 9.19 10.19
C LEU A 61 1.94 9.15 8.76
N GLU A 62 1.08 9.14 7.76
CA GLU A 62 1.48 9.19 6.35
C GLU A 62 2.26 10.47 6.01
N GLN A 63 1.82 11.63 6.53
CA GLN A 63 2.57 12.87 6.38
C GLN A 63 3.97 12.77 7.03
N GLN A 64 4.07 12.21 8.23
CA GLN A 64 5.36 12.00 8.90
C GLN A 64 6.25 10.99 8.14
N ILE A 65 5.65 9.95 7.56
CA ILE A 65 6.36 8.99 6.69
C ILE A 65 6.93 9.71 5.47
N ALA A 66 6.14 10.58 4.83
CA ALA A 66 6.61 11.35 3.69
C ALA A 66 7.79 12.27 4.06
N GLU A 67 7.73 12.94 5.21
CA GLU A 67 8.83 13.76 5.72
C GLU A 67 10.08 12.92 6.05
N ALA A 68 9.91 11.77 6.68
CA ALA A 68 11.02 10.87 7.01
C ALA A 68 11.68 10.32 5.74
N LYS A 69 10.89 10.01 4.69
CA LYS A 69 11.41 9.61 3.37
C LYS A 69 12.24 10.73 2.73
N GLN A 70 11.79 11.99 2.79
CA GLN A 70 12.56 13.14 2.28
C GLN A 70 13.90 13.31 3.02
N LYS A 71 13.92 13.02 4.32
CA LYS A 71 15.13 13.05 5.16
C LYS A 71 15.98 11.79 5.04
N GLN A 72 15.54 10.80 4.26
CA GLN A 72 16.19 9.48 4.11
C GLN A 72 16.34 8.72 5.44
N ASP A 73 15.49 8.99 6.40
CA ASP A 73 15.45 8.31 7.70
C ASP A 73 14.66 6.99 7.61
N THR A 74 15.32 5.96 7.10
CA THR A 74 14.72 4.65 6.84
C THR A 74 14.15 4.03 8.12
N LYS A 75 14.85 4.16 9.25
CA LYS A 75 14.39 3.62 10.52
C LYS A 75 13.09 4.27 10.98
N ARG A 76 12.99 5.58 10.85
CA ARG A 76 11.78 6.31 11.19
C ARG A 76 10.62 5.96 10.27
N VAL A 77 10.88 5.76 8.97
CA VAL A 77 9.89 5.28 8.01
C VAL A 77 9.32 3.93 8.45
N GLU A 78 10.17 2.96 8.79
CA GLU A 78 9.72 1.64 9.24
C GLU A 78 8.86 1.70 10.52
N GLU A 79 9.27 2.48 11.51
CA GLU A 79 8.52 2.66 12.75
C GLU A 79 7.14 3.28 12.51
N LEU A 80 7.06 4.33 11.70
CA LEU A 80 5.82 5.03 11.40
C LEU A 80 4.88 4.17 10.53
N THR A 81 5.43 3.46 9.55
CA THR A 81 4.65 2.53 8.71
C THR A 81 3.98 1.47 9.57
N LYS A 82 4.71 0.86 10.50
CA LYS A 82 4.13 -0.12 11.40
C LYS A 82 3.00 0.46 12.26
N GLN A 83 3.14 1.70 12.72
CA GLN A 83 2.07 2.36 13.48
C GLN A 83 0.84 2.63 12.62
N ALA A 84 1.02 3.02 11.36
CA ALA A 84 -0.07 3.20 10.41
C ALA A 84 -0.79 1.88 10.15
N ASP A 85 -0.06 0.81 9.83
CA ASP A 85 -0.63 -0.53 9.60
C ASP A 85 -1.46 -1.02 10.81
N ASP A 86 -0.96 -0.82 12.04
CA ASP A 86 -1.67 -1.18 13.27
C ASP A 86 -2.99 -0.40 13.43
N LEU A 87 -3.05 0.87 12.99
CA LEU A 87 -4.28 1.67 13.01
C LEU A 87 -5.24 1.27 11.89
N GLU A 88 -4.75 0.99 10.70
CA GLU A 88 -5.57 0.53 9.58
C GLU A 88 -6.31 -0.77 9.91
N ILE A 89 -5.62 -1.72 10.56
CA ILE A 89 -6.24 -2.96 11.04
C ILE A 89 -7.36 -2.66 12.06
N LYS A 90 -7.20 -1.66 12.92
CA LYS A 90 -8.22 -1.26 13.90
C LYS A 90 -9.43 -0.57 13.26
N ILE A 91 -9.24 0.17 12.17
CA ILE A 91 -10.35 0.74 11.40
C ILE A 91 -11.23 -0.39 10.86
N GLY A 92 -10.62 -1.45 10.34
CA GLY A 92 -11.30 -2.68 9.98
C GLY A 92 -10.87 -3.29 8.64
N PRO A 93 -11.23 -4.55 8.41
CA PRO A 93 -10.81 -5.28 7.22
C PRO A 93 -11.34 -4.67 5.91
N GLU A 94 -12.49 -4.00 5.93
CA GLU A 94 -13.03 -3.31 4.76
C GLU A 94 -12.15 -2.12 4.34
N TYR A 95 -11.58 -1.42 5.31
CA TYR A 95 -10.64 -0.32 5.05
C TYR A 95 -9.34 -0.85 4.44
N VAL A 96 -8.75 -1.87 5.02
CA VAL A 96 -7.53 -2.51 4.50
C VAL A 96 -7.75 -3.01 3.07
N ALA A 97 -8.85 -3.72 2.81
CA ALA A 97 -9.19 -4.21 1.48
C ALA A 97 -9.42 -3.07 0.47
N MET A 98 -9.99 -1.94 0.91
CA MET A 98 -10.14 -0.75 0.09
C MET A 98 -8.78 -0.18 -0.29
N MET A 99 -7.87 0.00 0.67
CA MET A 99 -6.52 0.55 0.42
C MET A 99 -5.72 -0.32 -0.54
N ASP A 100 -5.75 -1.65 -0.35
CA ASP A 100 -5.13 -2.61 -1.26
C ASP A 100 -5.69 -2.48 -2.68
N GLY A 101 -7.01 -2.37 -2.82
CA GLY A 101 -7.67 -2.21 -4.10
C GLY A 101 -7.39 -0.86 -4.77
N LEU A 102 -7.26 0.22 -3.99
CA LEU A 102 -6.93 1.55 -4.51
C LEU A 102 -5.53 1.58 -5.14
N SER A 103 -4.59 0.82 -4.60
CA SER A 103 -3.23 0.72 -5.13
C SER A 103 -3.17 0.20 -6.59
N GLN A 104 -4.24 -0.45 -7.05
CA GLN A 104 -4.36 -1.04 -8.39
C GLN A 104 -5.10 -0.12 -9.40
N ILE A 105 -5.56 1.04 -8.94
CA ILE A 105 -6.33 1.98 -9.76
C ILE A 105 -5.39 3.07 -10.29
N ASP A 106 -5.48 3.32 -11.60
CA ASP A 106 -4.79 4.48 -12.18
C ASP A 106 -5.51 5.77 -11.74
N ALA A 107 -4.80 6.60 -10.98
CA ALA A 107 -5.31 7.89 -10.49
C ALA A 107 -5.77 8.84 -11.61
N ASN A 108 -5.22 8.71 -12.82
CA ASN A 108 -5.59 9.53 -13.97
C ASN A 108 -6.81 9.00 -14.74
N SER A 109 -7.26 7.78 -14.43
CA SER A 109 -8.45 7.20 -15.03
C SER A 109 -9.72 7.94 -14.59
N ILE A 110 -10.81 7.74 -15.32
CA ILE A 110 -12.12 8.29 -14.93
C ILE A 110 -12.55 7.73 -13.57
N GLU A 111 -12.33 6.42 -13.36
CA GLU A 111 -12.62 5.73 -12.09
C GLU A 111 -11.78 6.29 -10.95
N GLY A 112 -10.46 6.48 -11.16
CA GLY A 112 -9.57 7.07 -10.16
C GLY A 112 -10.01 8.47 -9.71
N LYS A 113 -10.43 9.30 -10.65
CA LYS A 113 -10.97 10.65 -10.33
C LYS A 113 -12.27 10.58 -9.54
N GLN A 114 -13.19 9.71 -9.90
CA GLN A 114 -14.44 9.53 -9.16
C GLN A 114 -14.21 9.04 -7.74
N ILE A 115 -13.23 8.19 -7.54
CA ILE A 115 -12.84 7.71 -6.22
C ILE A 115 -12.17 8.82 -5.40
N ALA A 116 -11.29 9.61 -6.01
CA ALA A 116 -10.67 10.75 -5.36
C ALA A 116 -11.73 11.78 -4.88
N ASP A 117 -12.70 12.08 -5.75
CA ASP A 117 -13.81 12.96 -5.39
C ASP A 117 -14.66 12.39 -4.24
N ALA A 118 -14.85 11.06 -4.20
CA ALA A 118 -15.58 10.40 -3.13
C ALA A 118 -14.82 10.41 -1.79
N LEU A 119 -13.49 10.41 -1.79
CA LEU A 119 -12.65 10.43 -0.59
C LEU A 119 -12.49 11.85 -0.01
N GLU A 120 -12.71 12.90 -0.79
CA GLU A 120 -12.57 14.31 -0.36
C GLU A 120 -13.29 14.64 0.98
N PRO A 121 -14.49 14.10 1.28
CA PRO A 121 -15.13 14.33 2.58
C PRO A 121 -14.33 13.81 3.78
N LEU A 122 -13.59 12.70 3.63
CA LEU A 122 -12.74 12.16 4.71
C LEU A 122 -11.57 13.08 5.00
N ASP A 123 -10.91 13.62 3.98
CA ASP A 123 -9.80 14.57 4.14
C ASP A 123 -10.24 15.82 4.90
N LYS A 124 -11.45 16.29 4.62
CA LYS A 124 -12.05 17.46 5.31
C LYS A 124 -12.34 17.19 6.78
N LEU A 125 -12.69 15.95 7.15
CA LEU A 125 -12.94 15.59 8.56
C LEU A 125 -11.69 15.75 9.43
N CYS A 126 -10.52 15.51 8.87
CA CYS A 126 -9.26 15.60 9.60
C CYS A 126 -8.72 17.04 9.68
N ALA A 127 -9.06 17.89 8.72
CA ALA A 127 -8.61 19.29 8.66
C ALA A 127 -9.27 20.19 9.72
N THR A 128 -10.37 19.77 10.32
CA THR A 128 -11.18 20.60 11.26
C THR A 128 -10.86 20.38 12.73
N LYS A 129 -9.77 19.68 13.05
CA LYS A 129 -9.37 19.39 14.45
C LYS A 129 -8.07 20.08 14.86
#